data_20e4b3e141d8ec2a10438551229b89e9
#
_entry.id   20e4b3e141d8ec2a10438551229b89e9
#
_cell.length_a   1.000
_cell.length_b   1.000
_cell.length_c   1.000
_cell.angle_alpha   90.00
_cell.angle_beta   90.00
_cell.angle_gamma   90.00
#
_symmetry.space_group_name_H-M   'P 1'
#
loop_
_entity.id
_entity.type
_entity.pdbx_description
1 polymer ?
#
loop_
_entity_poly.entity_id
_entity_poly.type
_entity_poly.pdbx_seq_one_letter_code
_entity_poly.pdbx_strand_id
1 'polypeptide(L)'
;ISEKELDKVRLHMGMVFQYSALFDSMTVGDNVAFGLREHTSLSEPDIAQIVQDKLHLVGLDDVSGLMPGELSGGMKKRVSLARAIAFEPKIIFYDEPSSGLDPIMTGKIDELIIHTQKTLQVTSVVVTHDMASACRIADRIAMIYEGSLIAVDTVENFKQIKDERVQAFFHSLRTVKEEQRI
;
A
#
# COMPACT_ATOMS: atom_id res chain seq x y z
N ILE A 1 9.08 -19.41 18.20
CA ILE A 1 8.19 -18.29 18.52
C ILE A 1 6.78 -18.86 18.71
N SER A 2 6.11 -18.54 19.81
CA SER A 2 4.75 -19.00 20.08
C SER A 2 3.73 -18.20 19.24
N GLU A 3 2.51 -18.75 19.05
CA GLU A 3 1.44 -18.07 18.29
C GLU A 3 1.10 -16.71 18.94
N LYS A 4 1.08 -16.63 20.29
CA LYS A 4 0.86 -15.36 21.00
C LYS A 4 1.95 -14.30 20.76
N GLU A 5 3.19 -14.74 20.59
CA GLU A 5 4.30 -13.82 20.24
C GLU A 5 4.19 -13.39 18.77
N LEU A 6 3.77 -14.29 17.91
CA LEU A 6 3.54 -14.00 16.49
C LEU A 6 2.40 -12.98 16.30
N ASP A 7 1.32 -13.10 17.06
CA ASP A 7 0.21 -12.14 17.04
C ASP A 7 0.65 -10.74 17.46
N LYS A 8 1.50 -10.63 18.48
CA LYS A 8 2.08 -9.33 18.87
C LYS A 8 2.93 -8.73 17.74
N VAL A 9 3.67 -9.55 17.00
CA VAL A 9 4.45 -9.08 15.85
C VAL A 9 3.52 -8.61 14.73
N ARG A 10 2.44 -9.37 14.44
CA ARG A 10 1.45 -9.02 13.41
C ARG A 10 0.76 -7.67 13.66
N LEU A 11 0.53 -7.30 14.93
CA LEU A 11 -0.04 -5.99 15.29
C LEU A 11 0.87 -4.81 14.91
N HIS A 12 2.17 -5.05 14.71
CA HIS A 12 3.10 -4.04 14.21
C HIS A 12 3.25 -4.03 12.69
N MET A 13 2.46 -4.82 11.98
CA MET A 13 2.47 -4.96 10.52
C MET A 13 1.11 -4.55 9.95
N GLY A 14 1.11 -3.60 9.03
CA GLY A 14 -0.05 -3.27 8.21
C GLY A 14 0.02 -4.02 6.88
N MET A 15 -1.12 -4.40 6.31
CA MET A 15 -1.21 -5.04 4.99
C MET A 15 -2.24 -4.35 4.12
N VAL A 16 -1.82 -3.93 2.93
CA VAL A 16 -2.67 -3.39 1.87
C VAL A 16 -2.71 -4.40 0.75
N PHE A 17 -3.86 -5.02 0.53
CA PHE A 17 -4.06 -6.08 -0.45
C PHE A 17 -4.36 -5.54 -1.85
N GLN A 18 -4.02 -6.30 -2.88
CA GLN A 18 -4.24 -5.98 -4.28
C GLN A 18 -5.68 -5.57 -4.60
N TYR A 19 -6.68 -6.26 -4.05
CA TYR A 19 -8.11 -5.97 -4.23
C TYR A 19 -8.76 -5.28 -3.04
N SER A 20 -7.95 -4.55 -2.23
CA SER A 20 -8.36 -3.83 -1.03
C SER A 20 -8.90 -4.71 0.11
N ALA A 21 -9.45 -5.87 -0.16
CA ALA A 21 -9.99 -6.84 0.80
C ALA A 21 -10.88 -6.20 1.88
N LEU A 22 -11.74 -5.24 1.48
CA LEU A 22 -12.72 -4.64 2.38
C LEU A 22 -13.87 -5.63 2.63
N PHE A 23 -14.42 -5.59 3.83
CA PHE A 23 -15.61 -6.32 4.17
C PHE A 23 -16.82 -5.60 3.56
N ASP A 24 -17.46 -6.20 2.56
CA ASP A 24 -18.59 -5.59 1.82
C ASP A 24 -19.84 -5.39 2.68
N SER A 25 -19.97 -6.12 3.80
CA SER A 25 -21.06 -6.02 4.76
C SER A 25 -20.86 -4.95 5.83
N MET A 26 -19.74 -4.23 5.81
CA MET A 26 -19.36 -3.21 6.79
C MET A 26 -19.20 -1.86 6.11
N THR A 27 -19.52 -0.79 6.83
CA THR A 27 -19.23 0.57 6.36
C THR A 27 -17.73 0.82 6.23
N VAL A 28 -17.33 1.91 5.59
CA VAL A 28 -15.93 2.37 5.54
C VAL A 28 -15.36 2.52 6.94
N GLY A 29 -16.09 3.20 7.82
CA GLY A 29 -15.67 3.40 9.21
C GLY A 29 -15.49 2.08 9.96
N ASP A 30 -16.43 1.14 9.80
CA ASP A 30 -16.33 -0.18 10.44
C ASP A 30 -15.17 -1.01 9.88
N ASN A 31 -14.89 -0.92 8.59
CA ASN A 31 -13.71 -1.55 7.99
C ASN A 31 -12.40 -1.06 8.63
N VAL A 32 -12.28 0.25 8.84
CA VAL A 32 -11.08 0.84 9.49
C VAL A 32 -11.04 0.51 10.97
N ALA A 33 -12.19 0.55 11.66
CA ALA A 33 -12.32 0.27 13.09
C ALA A 33 -12.15 -1.22 13.45
N PHE A 34 -12.38 -2.13 12.48
CA PHE A 34 -12.51 -3.57 12.74
C PHE A 34 -11.40 -4.13 13.63
N GLY A 35 -10.15 -3.93 13.23
CA GLY A 35 -9.03 -4.44 14.01
C GLY A 35 -8.92 -3.76 15.38
N LEU A 36 -9.19 -2.46 15.49
CA LEU A 36 -9.14 -1.74 16.77
C LEU A 36 -10.13 -2.32 17.78
N ARG A 37 -11.36 -2.64 17.35
CA ARG A 37 -12.38 -3.28 18.19
C ARG A 37 -11.95 -4.68 18.65
N GLU A 38 -11.32 -5.46 17.76
CA GLU A 38 -10.95 -6.85 18.07
C GLU A 38 -9.73 -6.96 18.99
N HIS A 39 -8.80 -6.00 18.93
CA HIS A 39 -7.49 -6.15 19.54
C HIS A 39 -7.14 -5.06 20.56
N THR A 40 -8.03 -4.11 20.83
CA THR A 40 -7.81 -3.06 21.84
C THR A 40 -8.98 -2.98 22.83
N SER A 41 -8.76 -2.28 23.94
CA SER A 41 -9.79 -1.91 24.89
C SER A 41 -10.20 -0.43 24.79
N LEU A 42 -10.00 0.20 23.63
CA LEU A 42 -10.38 1.58 23.38
C LEU A 42 -11.89 1.76 23.42
N SER A 43 -12.34 2.92 23.84
CA SER A 43 -13.76 3.26 23.80
C SER A 43 -14.21 3.52 22.36
N GLU A 44 -15.51 3.32 22.05
CA GLU A 44 -16.06 3.63 20.71
C GLU A 44 -15.81 5.10 20.29
N PRO A 45 -15.92 6.11 21.15
CA PRO A 45 -15.53 7.48 20.79
C PRO A 45 -14.05 7.62 20.39
N ASP A 46 -13.13 6.94 21.10
CA ASP A 46 -11.70 6.98 20.75
C ASP A 46 -11.44 6.28 19.41
N ILE A 47 -12.07 5.12 19.19
CA ILE A 47 -12.01 4.40 17.91
C ILE A 47 -12.54 5.28 16.78
N ALA A 48 -13.67 5.95 16.98
CA ALA A 48 -14.26 6.84 15.97
C ALA A 48 -13.29 7.99 15.61
N GLN A 49 -12.62 8.57 16.60
CA GLN A 49 -11.63 9.62 16.35
C GLN A 49 -10.44 9.08 15.53
N ILE A 50 -9.89 7.91 15.89
CA ILE A 50 -8.81 7.26 15.13
C ILE A 50 -9.24 7.00 13.68
N VAL A 51 -10.45 6.49 13.47
CA VAL A 51 -11.02 6.25 12.14
C VAL A 51 -11.03 7.53 11.31
N GLN A 52 -11.54 8.63 11.87
CA GLN A 52 -11.57 9.92 11.18
C GLN A 52 -10.17 10.40 10.83
N ASP A 53 -9.23 10.36 11.76
CA ASP A 53 -7.85 10.79 11.54
C ASP A 53 -7.15 9.97 10.44
N LYS A 54 -7.36 8.64 10.42
CA LYS A 54 -6.75 7.77 9.40
C LYS A 54 -7.42 7.94 8.03
N LEU A 55 -8.73 8.15 7.96
CA LEU A 55 -9.42 8.49 6.71
C LEU A 55 -8.96 9.85 6.18
N HIS A 56 -8.85 10.84 7.03
CA HIS A 56 -8.32 12.16 6.66
C HIS A 56 -6.89 12.07 6.11
N LEU A 57 -6.01 11.30 6.76
CA LEU A 57 -4.62 11.09 6.33
C LEU A 57 -4.53 10.51 4.91
N VAL A 58 -5.48 9.68 4.50
CA VAL A 58 -5.54 9.13 3.13
C VAL A 58 -6.37 10.00 2.17
N GLY A 59 -6.79 11.20 2.60
CA GLY A 59 -7.55 12.16 1.81
C GLY A 59 -8.98 11.72 1.52
N LEU A 60 -9.65 11.13 2.52
CA LEU A 60 -11.05 10.71 2.49
C LEU A 60 -11.81 11.31 3.67
N ASP A 61 -12.51 12.40 3.41
CA ASP A 61 -13.37 13.05 4.40
C ASP A 61 -14.84 12.66 4.18
N ASP A 62 -15.62 12.61 5.25
CA ASP A 62 -17.07 12.38 5.24
C ASP A 62 -17.55 11.08 4.57
N VAL A 63 -16.70 10.04 4.50
CA VAL A 63 -17.03 8.76 3.85
C VAL A 63 -17.27 7.61 4.82
N SER A 64 -17.16 7.84 6.12
CA SER A 64 -17.19 6.80 7.16
C SER A 64 -18.46 5.95 7.12
N GLY A 65 -19.60 6.56 6.77
CA GLY A 65 -20.91 5.88 6.67
C GLY A 65 -21.17 5.17 5.35
N LEU A 66 -20.32 5.34 4.33
CA LEU A 66 -20.53 4.71 3.02
C LEU A 66 -20.19 3.21 3.07
N MET A 67 -20.83 2.45 2.18
CA MET A 67 -20.50 1.04 1.95
C MET A 67 -19.41 0.91 0.87
N PRO A 68 -18.61 -0.16 0.91
CA PRO A 68 -17.57 -0.39 -0.12
C PRO A 68 -18.11 -0.36 -1.56
N GLY A 69 -19.37 -0.78 -1.78
CA GLY A 69 -20.02 -0.75 -3.10
C GLY A 69 -20.19 0.66 -3.67
N GLU A 70 -20.23 1.69 -2.82
CA GLU A 70 -20.42 3.09 -3.20
C GLU A 70 -19.08 3.80 -3.54
N LEU A 71 -17.94 3.12 -3.34
CA LEU A 71 -16.62 3.69 -3.52
C LEU A 71 -16.04 3.41 -4.91
N SER A 72 -15.31 4.38 -5.46
CA SER A 72 -14.45 4.14 -6.62
C SER A 72 -13.29 3.20 -6.28
N GLY A 73 -12.64 2.60 -7.28
CA GLY A 73 -11.48 1.73 -7.07
C GLY A 73 -10.34 2.41 -6.29
N GLY A 74 -10.05 3.66 -6.61
CA GLY A 74 -9.05 4.46 -5.89
C GLY A 74 -9.43 4.76 -4.44
N MET A 75 -10.72 5.01 -4.16
CA MET A 75 -11.22 5.17 -2.79
C MET A 75 -11.09 3.87 -1.98
N LYS A 76 -11.42 2.72 -2.57
CA LYS A 76 -11.25 1.40 -1.92
C LYS A 76 -9.80 1.16 -1.50
N LYS A 77 -8.83 1.51 -2.37
CA LYS A 77 -7.39 1.41 -2.06
C LYS A 77 -7.00 2.30 -0.87
N ARG A 78 -7.50 3.53 -0.83
CA ARG A 78 -7.26 4.48 0.28
C ARG A 78 -7.87 4.00 1.58
N VAL A 79 -9.10 3.48 1.58
CA VAL A 79 -9.74 2.87 2.77
C VAL A 79 -8.93 1.65 3.25
N SER A 80 -8.47 0.81 2.35
CA SER A 80 -7.60 -0.33 2.69
C SER A 80 -6.31 0.12 3.39
N LEU A 81 -5.72 1.22 2.92
CA LEU A 81 -4.55 1.83 3.59
C LEU A 81 -4.93 2.40 4.96
N ALA A 82 -6.04 3.16 5.07
CA ALA A 82 -6.51 3.69 6.36
C ALA A 82 -6.69 2.57 7.40
N ARG A 83 -7.29 1.43 6.99
CA ARG A 83 -7.41 0.24 7.83
C ARG A 83 -6.05 -0.34 8.22
N ALA A 84 -5.10 -0.43 7.29
CA ALA A 84 -3.78 -0.98 7.54
C ALA A 84 -2.95 -0.13 8.52
N ILE A 85 -3.19 1.20 8.56
CA ILE A 85 -2.46 2.13 9.45
C ILE A 85 -3.21 2.46 10.74
N ALA A 86 -4.38 1.88 10.98
CA ALA A 86 -5.19 2.18 12.17
C ALA A 86 -4.46 1.83 13.49
N PHE A 87 -3.62 0.80 13.47
CA PHE A 87 -2.79 0.36 14.60
C PHE A 87 -1.43 1.06 14.72
N GLU A 88 -1.15 2.05 13.88
CA GLU A 88 0.18 2.69 13.83
C GLU A 88 1.32 1.67 13.68
N PRO A 89 1.28 0.86 12.61
CA PRO A 89 2.26 -0.21 12.39
C PRO A 89 3.66 0.36 12.22
N LYS A 90 4.68 -0.49 12.46
CA LYS A 90 6.09 -0.16 12.14
C LYS A 90 6.47 -0.48 10.70
N ILE A 91 5.77 -1.44 10.12
CA ILE A 91 6.00 -1.91 8.74
C ILE A 91 4.65 -1.99 8.03
N ILE A 92 4.59 -1.51 6.79
CA ILE A 92 3.43 -1.68 5.92
C ILE A 92 3.85 -2.47 4.69
N PHE A 93 3.13 -3.56 4.44
CA PHE A 93 3.25 -4.35 3.22
C PHE A 93 2.17 -3.91 2.23
N TYR A 94 2.57 -3.64 1.01
CA TYR A 94 1.67 -3.32 -0.10
C TYR A 94 1.79 -4.40 -1.15
N ASP A 95 0.68 -5.05 -1.48
CA ASP A 95 0.59 -6.04 -2.55
C ASP A 95 -0.14 -5.41 -3.73
N GLU A 96 0.61 -5.11 -4.80
CA GLU A 96 0.11 -4.48 -6.04
C GLU A 96 -0.83 -3.29 -5.78
N PRO A 97 -0.38 -2.25 -5.05
CA PRO A 97 -1.27 -1.19 -4.56
C PRO A 97 -1.96 -0.38 -5.66
N SER A 98 -1.34 -0.26 -6.83
CA SER A 98 -1.85 0.49 -7.98
C SER A 98 -2.51 -0.39 -9.05
N SER A 99 -2.57 -1.72 -8.85
CA SER A 99 -3.16 -2.64 -9.82
C SER A 99 -4.60 -2.27 -10.18
N GLY A 100 -4.91 -2.24 -11.48
CA GLY A 100 -6.23 -1.93 -12.02
C GLY A 100 -6.60 -0.44 -12.03
N LEU A 101 -5.65 0.46 -11.74
CA LEU A 101 -5.82 1.90 -11.81
C LEU A 101 -5.23 2.46 -13.12
N ASP A 102 -5.78 3.58 -13.58
CA ASP A 102 -5.18 4.35 -14.64
C ASP A 102 -3.88 5.05 -14.20
N PRO A 103 -3.01 5.53 -15.13
CA PRO A 103 -1.72 6.12 -14.78
C PRO A 103 -1.79 7.34 -13.87
N ILE A 104 -2.87 8.14 -13.94
CA ILE A 104 -3.07 9.32 -13.10
C ILE A 104 -3.37 8.88 -11.66
N MET A 105 -4.26 7.91 -11.51
CA MET A 105 -4.61 7.36 -10.20
C MET A 105 -3.45 6.56 -9.59
N THR A 106 -2.68 5.84 -10.39
CA THR A 106 -1.42 5.20 -9.96
C THR A 106 -0.48 6.23 -9.34
N GLY A 107 -0.24 7.37 -10.02
CA GLY A 107 0.58 8.44 -9.46
C GLY A 107 0.09 8.97 -8.11
N LYS A 108 -1.23 9.10 -7.94
CA LYS A 108 -1.82 9.52 -6.65
C LYS A 108 -1.65 8.49 -5.53
N ILE A 109 -1.70 7.20 -5.86
CA ILE A 109 -1.41 6.14 -4.87
C ILE A 109 0.07 6.14 -4.50
N ASP A 110 0.98 6.32 -5.46
CA ASP A 110 2.42 6.45 -5.20
C ASP A 110 2.72 7.63 -4.26
N GLU A 111 2.14 8.80 -4.53
CA GLU A 111 2.26 9.97 -3.66
C GLU A 111 1.72 9.69 -2.26
N LEU A 112 0.60 8.98 -2.16
CA LEU A 112 0.01 8.61 -0.88
C LEU A 112 0.92 7.63 -0.09
N ILE A 113 1.55 6.65 -0.75
CA ILE A 113 2.52 5.75 -0.12
C ILE A 113 3.69 6.54 0.45
N ILE A 114 4.28 7.45 -0.34
CA ILE A 114 5.38 8.33 0.09
C ILE A 114 4.95 9.23 1.25
N HIS A 115 3.77 9.83 1.17
CA HIS A 115 3.23 10.69 2.23
C HIS A 115 3.04 9.93 3.53
N THR A 116 2.40 8.76 3.46
CA THR A 116 2.15 7.89 4.63
C THR A 116 3.46 7.47 5.28
N GLN A 117 4.44 7.02 4.48
CA GLN A 117 5.75 6.61 4.97
C GLN A 117 6.46 7.76 5.72
N LYS A 118 6.45 8.98 5.17
CA LYS A 118 7.08 10.16 5.79
C LYS A 118 6.34 10.63 7.04
N THR A 119 5.01 10.65 7.00
CA THR A 119 4.18 11.15 8.11
C THR A 119 4.22 10.21 9.32
N LEU A 120 4.15 8.90 9.08
CA LEU A 120 4.14 7.90 10.13
C LEU A 120 5.54 7.35 10.46
N GLN A 121 6.57 7.70 9.69
CA GLN A 121 7.94 7.19 9.80
C GLN A 121 8.01 5.66 9.81
N VAL A 122 7.22 5.01 8.96
CA VAL A 122 7.12 3.57 8.84
C VAL A 122 8.05 3.02 7.76
N THR A 123 8.41 1.75 7.86
CA THR A 123 9.05 1.01 6.77
C THR A 123 7.98 0.50 5.82
N SER A 124 8.13 0.79 4.53
CA SER A 124 7.22 0.29 3.48
C SER A 124 7.90 -0.80 2.65
N VAL A 125 7.22 -1.92 2.48
CA VAL A 125 7.62 -3.00 1.56
C VAL A 125 6.54 -3.10 0.49
N VAL A 126 6.90 -2.81 -0.76
CA VAL A 126 5.94 -2.78 -1.88
C VAL A 126 6.28 -3.89 -2.85
N VAL A 127 5.33 -4.78 -3.10
CA VAL A 127 5.39 -5.78 -4.16
C VAL A 127 4.63 -5.22 -5.35
N THR A 128 5.30 -5.07 -6.49
CA THR A 128 4.70 -4.58 -7.72
C THR A 128 5.47 -5.04 -8.95
N HIS A 129 4.77 -5.16 -10.08
CA HIS A 129 5.36 -5.35 -11.39
C HIS A 129 5.49 -4.01 -12.16
N ASP A 130 4.96 -2.91 -11.61
CA ASP A 130 5.10 -1.57 -12.22
C ASP A 130 6.44 -0.94 -11.83
N MET A 131 7.41 -1.05 -12.73
CA MET A 131 8.74 -0.48 -12.54
C MET A 131 8.74 1.05 -12.49
N ALA A 132 7.79 1.72 -13.13
CA ALA A 132 7.70 3.19 -13.07
C ALA A 132 7.30 3.64 -11.66
N SER A 133 6.31 2.97 -11.07
CA SER A 133 5.90 3.15 -9.69
C SER A 133 7.05 2.78 -8.73
N ALA A 134 7.65 1.58 -8.88
CA ALA A 134 8.76 1.15 -8.04
C ALA A 134 9.92 2.16 -8.04
N CYS A 135 10.33 2.68 -9.21
CA CYS A 135 11.38 3.69 -9.30
C CYS A 135 11.02 5.05 -8.69
N ARG A 136 9.72 5.35 -8.55
CA ARG A 136 9.24 6.61 -7.98
C ARG A 136 9.19 6.58 -6.46
N ILE A 137 8.78 5.43 -5.89
CA ILE A 137 8.47 5.32 -4.46
C ILE A 137 9.58 4.68 -3.63
N ALA A 138 10.48 3.88 -4.23
CA ALA A 138 11.44 3.08 -3.49
C ALA A 138 12.76 3.81 -3.23
N ASP A 139 13.35 3.58 -2.06
CA ASP A 139 14.76 3.86 -1.76
C ASP A 139 15.66 2.76 -2.34
N ARG A 140 15.18 1.51 -2.27
CA ARG A 140 15.88 0.32 -2.78
C ARG A 140 14.89 -0.60 -3.50
N ILE A 141 15.38 -1.27 -4.55
CA ILE A 141 14.63 -2.26 -5.31
C ILE A 141 15.28 -3.63 -5.13
N ALA A 142 14.45 -4.64 -4.89
CA ALA A 142 14.83 -6.04 -4.89
C ALA A 142 14.09 -6.76 -6.03
N MET A 143 14.79 -7.49 -6.88
CA MET A 143 14.17 -8.27 -7.95
C MET A 143 14.24 -9.76 -7.67
N ILE A 144 13.07 -10.38 -7.71
CA ILE A 144 12.92 -11.84 -7.60
C ILE A 144 12.60 -12.39 -9.00
N TYR A 145 13.30 -13.43 -9.39
CA TYR A 145 13.09 -14.15 -10.63
C TYR A 145 13.18 -15.67 -10.37
N GLU A 146 12.16 -16.41 -10.79
CA GLU A 146 12.05 -17.86 -10.58
C GLU A 146 12.35 -18.29 -9.12
N GLY A 147 11.80 -17.56 -8.16
CA GLY A 147 11.94 -17.84 -6.73
C GLY A 147 13.30 -17.44 -6.13
N SER A 148 14.20 -16.84 -6.92
CA SER A 148 15.52 -16.41 -6.46
C SER A 148 15.65 -14.89 -6.48
N LEU A 149 16.30 -14.35 -5.43
CA LEU A 149 16.67 -12.94 -5.38
C LEU A 149 17.89 -12.70 -6.27
N ILE A 150 17.71 -11.97 -7.38
CA ILE A 150 18.75 -11.77 -8.39
C ILE A 150 19.46 -10.41 -8.29
N ALA A 151 18.83 -9.42 -7.70
CA ALA A 151 19.42 -8.09 -7.51
C ALA A 151 18.76 -7.38 -6.33
N VAL A 152 19.56 -6.60 -5.57
CA VAL A 152 19.10 -5.66 -4.55
C VAL A 152 20.04 -4.46 -4.54
N ASP A 153 19.52 -3.26 -4.85
CA ASP A 153 20.30 -2.03 -4.78
C ASP A 153 19.42 -0.79 -4.62
N THR A 154 20.03 0.39 -4.50
CA THR A 154 19.34 1.68 -4.66
C THR A 154 18.74 1.80 -6.05
N VAL A 155 17.75 2.66 -6.22
CA VAL A 155 17.11 2.86 -7.54
C VAL A 155 18.11 3.26 -8.63
N GLU A 156 19.07 4.12 -8.30
CA GLU A 156 20.12 4.60 -9.23
C GLU A 156 21.02 3.46 -9.69
N ASN A 157 21.53 2.68 -8.76
CA ASN A 157 22.42 1.55 -9.06
C ASN A 157 21.67 0.42 -9.77
N PHE A 158 20.43 0.15 -9.34
CA PHE A 158 19.59 -0.89 -9.91
C PHE A 158 19.39 -0.69 -11.42
N LYS A 159 19.21 0.56 -11.88
CA LYS A 159 19.09 0.91 -13.30
C LYS A 159 20.36 0.59 -14.12
N GLN A 160 21.52 0.48 -13.46
CA GLN A 160 22.82 0.23 -14.11
C GLN A 160 23.22 -1.25 -14.14
N ILE A 161 22.45 -2.13 -13.47
CA ILE A 161 22.71 -3.58 -13.44
C ILE A 161 22.60 -4.14 -14.86
N LYS A 162 23.66 -4.82 -15.32
CA LYS A 162 23.75 -5.36 -16.68
C LYS A 162 23.11 -6.74 -16.87
N ASP A 163 22.51 -7.31 -15.83
CA ASP A 163 21.77 -8.58 -15.92
C ASP A 163 20.61 -8.42 -16.91
N GLU A 164 20.55 -9.30 -17.92
CA GLU A 164 19.55 -9.23 -18.99
C GLU A 164 18.11 -9.28 -18.46
N ARG A 165 17.86 -10.01 -17.38
CA ARG A 165 16.54 -10.12 -16.72
C ARG A 165 16.14 -8.78 -16.11
N VAL A 166 17.07 -8.08 -15.45
CA VAL A 166 16.85 -6.74 -14.90
C VAL A 166 16.60 -5.74 -16.05
N GLN A 167 17.39 -5.80 -17.09
CA GLN A 167 17.25 -4.89 -18.24
C GLN A 167 15.94 -5.12 -19.01
N ALA A 168 15.46 -6.36 -19.12
CA ALA A 168 14.19 -6.67 -19.77
C ALA A 168 13.00 -5.94 -19.09
N PHE A 169 13.00 -5.83 -17.76
CA PHE A 169 11.98 -5.05 -17.03
C PHE A 169 12.03 -3.55 -17.37
N PHE A 170 13.24 -2.97 -17.53
CA PHE A 170 13.37 -1.56 -17.92
C PHE A 170 13.03 -1.30 -19.38
N HIS A 171 13.28 -2.25 -20.28
CA HIS A 171 12.92 -2.12 -21.69
C HIS A 171 11.41 -2.09 -21.90
N SER A 172 10.64 -2.86 -21.14
CA SER A 172 9.17 -2.81 -21.21
C SER A 172 8.60 -1.42 -20.90
N LEU A 173 9.26 -0.62 -20.06
CA LEU A 173 8.89 0.76 -19.76
C LEU A 173 9.14 1.73 -20.93
N ARG A 174 10.15 1.48 -21.78
CA ARG A 174 10.49 2.36 -22.90
C ARG A 174 9.49 2.20 -24.03
N THR A 175 9.09 0.98 -24.32
CA THR A 175 8.12 0.67 -25.40
C THR A 175 6.76 1.32 -25.12
N VAL A 176 6.27 1.28 -23.88
CA VAL A 176 5.00 1.92 -23.48
C VAL A 176 5.04 3.45 -23.62
N LYS A 177 6.19 4.09 -23.36
CA LYS A 177 6.35 5.56 -23.50
C LYS A 177 6.45 6.03 -24.96
N GLU A 178 6.91 5.20 -25.86
CA GLU A 178 6.98 5.54 -27.30
C GLU A 178 5.61 5.40 -27.98
N GLU A 179 4.82 4.40 -27.60
CA GLU A 179 3.45 4.22 -28.10
C GLU A 179 2.47 5.30 -27.62
N GLN A 180 2.71 5.98 -26.51
CA GLN A 180 1.88 7.08 -26.02
C GLN A 180 2.26 8.48 -26.59
N ARG A 181 3.24 8.55 -27.48
CA ARG A 181 3.67 9.79 -28.15
C ARG A 181 3.16 9.94 -29.57
N ILE A 182 2.33 9.02 -30.06
CA ILE A 182 1.63 9.03 -31.34
C ILE A 182 0.16 9.36 -31.08
#